data_ab9e5109308160c33c689508d8380427
#
_entry.id   ab9e5109308160c33c689508d8380427
#
_cell.length_a   1.000
_cell.length_b   1.000
_cell.length_c   1.000
_cell.angle_alpha   90.00
_cell.angle_beta   90.00
_cell.angle_gamma   90.00
#
_symmetry.space_group_name_H-M   'P 1'
#
loop_
_entity.id
_entity.type
_entity.pdbx_description
1 polymer ?
#
loop_
_entity_poly.entity_id
_entity_poly.type
_entity_poly.pdbx_seq_one_letter_code
_entity_poly.pdbx_strand_id
1 'polypeptide(L)'
;GHEAGDELIRAAADALTEVFPGRAFRVGGDEFVIAQDGISEREFTEKIDRLRENMERRKVSVSVGYQWAAEERDIEEMLKRADHRMYEEKKKYHLTQD
;
A
#
# COMPACT_ATOMS: atom_id res chain seq x y z
N GLY A 1 10.44 5.81 -19.61
CA GLY A 1 11.35 6.69 -18.91
C GLY A 1 10.90 7.05 -17.50
N HIS A 2 11.67 7.85 -16.84
CA HIS A 2 11.39 8.24 -15.47
C HIS A 2 10.07 9.01 -15.33
N GLU A 3 9.72 9.82 -16.33
CA GLU A 3 8.49 10.59 -16.30
C GLU A 3 7.26 9.70 -16.29
N ALA A 4 7.24 8.65 -17.12
CA ALA A 4 6.14 7.71 -17.17
C ALA A 4 6.03 6.94 -15.83
N GLY A 5 7.17 6.58 -15.23
CA GLY A 5 7.20 5.93 -13.93
C GLY A 5 6.66 6.84 -12.83
N ASP A 6 7.04 8.11 -12.85
CA ASP A 6 6.57 9.09 -11.86
C ASP A 6 5.08 9.35 -12.00
N GLU A 7 4.55 9.41 -13.22
CA GLU A 7 3.12 9.56 -13.46
C GLU A 7 2.33 8.36 -12.93
N LEU A 8 2.86 7.15 -13.13
CA LEU A 8 2.26 5.91 -12.63
C LEU A 8 2.18 5.93 -11.11
N ILE A 9 3.28 6.29 -10.45
CA ILE A 9 3.34 6.36 -8.98
C ILE A 9 2.38 7.44 -8.46
N ARG A 10 2.32 8.56 -9.12
CA ARG A 10 1.42 9.65 -8.73
C ARG A 10 -0.04 9.24 -8.86
N ALA A 11 -0.38 8.57 -9.96
CA ALA A 11 -1.73 8.05 -10.18
C ALA A 11 -2.10 7.00 -9.14
N ALA A 12 -1.14 6.13 -8.77
CA ALA A 12 -1.35 5.15 -7.72
C ALA A 12 -1.59 5.82 -6.37
N ALA A 13 -0.77 6.81 -6.03
CA ALA A 13 -0.90 7.56 -4.78
C ALA A 13 -2.27 8.26 -4.71
N ASP A 14 -2.73 8.85 -5.82
CA ASP A 14 -4.03 9.51 -5.88
C ASP A 14 -5.16 8.51 -5.64
N ALA A 15 -5.11 7.34 -6.29
CA ALA A 15 -6.11 6.30 -6.10
C ALA A 15 -6.16 5.81 -4.65
N LEU A 16 -4.99 5.56 -4.06
CA LEU A 16 -4.87 5.11 -2.69
C LEU A 16 -5.38 6.15 -1.70
N THR A 17 -5.01 7.42 -1.89
CA THR A 17 -5.43 8.51 -1.02
C THR A 17 -6.93 8.74 -1.09
N GLU A 18 -7.52 8.57 -2.26
CA GLU A 18 -8.97 8.73 -2.44
C GLU A 18 -9.76 7.71 -1.61
N VAL A 19 -9.31 6.47 -1.56
CA VAL A 19 -10.03 5.39 -0.85
C VAL A 19 -9.58 5.25 0.60
N PHE A 20 -8.29 5.45 0.87
CA PHE A 20 -7.69 5.30 2.21
C PHE A 20 -6.96 6.57 2.64
N PRO A 21 -7.68 7.69 2.83
CA PRO A 21 -7.02 8.94 3.21
C PRO A 21 -6.28 8.81 4.54
N GLY A 22 -5.00 9.18 4.55
CA GLY A 22 -4.17 9.11 5.74
C GLY A 22 -3.75 7.72 6.15
N ARG A 23 -4.06 6.70 5.34
CA ARG A 23 -3.81 5.30 5.69
C ARG A 23 -2.96 4.57 4.65
N ALA A 24 -2.55 5.24 3.58
CA ALA A 24 -1.74 4.66 2.53
C ALA A 24 -0.35 5.29 2.54
N PHE A 25 0.67 4.45 2.44
CA PHE A 25 2.06 4.89 2.57
C PHE A 25 2.92 4.25 1.49
N ARG A 26 3.79 5.04 0.89
CA ARG A 26 4.76 4.53 -0.07
C ARG A 26 5.99 4.06 0.72
N VAL A 27 6.37 2.80 0.54
CA VAL A 27 7.48 2.19 1.29
C VAL A 27 8.68 1.82 0.41
N GLY A 28 8.51 1.85 -0.88
CA GLY A 28 9.59 1.56 -1.83
C GLY A 28 9.17 2.05 -3.21
N GLY A 29 9.99 1.88 -4.23
CA GLY A 29 9.75 2.33 -5.60
C GLY A 29 8.29 2.35 -6.02
N ASP A 30 7.74 1.18 -6.38
CA ASP A 30 6.33 1.01 -6.74
C ASP A 30 5.55 0.22 -5.68
N GLU A 31 6.00 0.28 -4.43
CA GLU A 31 5.43 -0.47 -3.32
C GLU A 31 4.72 0.44 -2.34
N PHE A 32 3.47 0.11 -2.03
CA PHE A 32 2.63 0.85 -1.09
C PHE A 32 2.10 -0.09 -0.01
N VAL A 33 1.83 0.46 1.16
CA VAL A 33 1.19 -0.26 2.27
C VAL A 33 -0.01 0.52 2.75
N ILE A 34 -1.10 -0.18 2.96
CA ILE A 34 -2.30 0.36 3.58
C ILE A 34 -2.34 -0.15 5.01
N ALA A 35 -2.39 0.78 5.98
CA ALA A 35 -2.55 0.44 7.39
C ALA A 35 -3.89 1.03 7.85
N GLN A 36 -4.89 0.18 7.99
CA GLN A 36 -6.24 0.60 8.36
C GLN A 36 -6.70 -0.10 9.63
N ASP A 37 -7.11 0.70 10.59
CA ASP A 37 -7.63 0.21 11.87
C ASP A 37 -9.01 0.79 12.14
N GLY A 38 -9.68 0.27 13.16
CA GLY A 38 -10.92 0.85 13.67
C GLY A 38 -12.14 0.67 12.77
N ILE A 39 -12.06 -0.18 11.75
CA ILE A 39 -13.19 -0.51 10.89
C ILE A 39 -13.39 -2.02 10.82
N SER A 40 -14.58 -2.46 10.44
CA SER A 40 -14.87 -3.87 10.29
C SER A 40 -14.14 -4.45 9.06
N GLU A 41 -13.97 -5.76 9.07
CA GLU A 41 -13.40 -6.48 7.92
C GLU A 41 -14.23 -6.25 6.66
N ARG A 42 -15.53 -6.21 6.81
CA ARG A 42 -16.44 -5.97 5.69
C ARG A 42 -16.20 -4.60 5.06
N GLU A 43 -16.11 -3.56 5.89
CA GLU A 43 -15.80 -2.20 5.42
C GLU A 43 -14.45 -2.16 4.73
N PHE A 44 -13.47 -2.84 5.31
CA PHE A 44 -12.13 -2.89 4.75
C PHE A 44 -12.15 -3.57 3.37
N THR A 45 -12.83 -4.70 3.25
CA THR A 45 -12.95 -5.43 1.99
C THR A 45 -13.65 -4.58 0.92
N GLU A 46 -14.71 -3.87 1.30
CA GLU A 46 -15.41 -2.97 0.38
C GLU A 46 -14.51 -1.84 -0.11
N LYS A 47 -13.68 -1.31 0.78
CA LYS A 47 -12.71 -0.28 0.41
C LYS A 47 -11.64 -0.82 -0.54
N ILE A 48 -11.16 -2.03 -0.30
CA ILE A 48 -10.19 -2.68 -1.18
C ILE A 48 -10.79 -2.88 -2.58
N ASP A 49 -12.04 -3.31 -2.66
CA ASP A 49 -12.72 -3.47 -3.94
C ASP A 49 -12.83 -2.14 -4.70
N ARG A 50 -13.16 -1.06 -3.99
CA ARG A 50 -13.21 0.28 -4.59
C ARG A 50 -11.84 0.74 -5.07
N LEU A 51 -10.80 0.41 -4.29
CA LEU A 51 -9.44 0.74 -4.68
C LEU A 51 -9.05 0.03 -5.97
N ARG A 52 -9.36 -1.26 -6.07
CA ARG A 52 -9.06 -2.05 -7.28
C ARG A 52 -9.75 -1.47 -8.50
N GLU A 53 -11.03 -1.12 -8.37
CA GLU A 53 -11.78 -0.50 -9.46
C GLU A 53 -11.17 0.84 -9.87
N ASN A 54 -10.78 1.65 -8.89
CA ASN A 54 -10.16 2.95 -9.13
C ASN A 54 -8.83 2.79 -9.86
N MET A 55 -8.01 1.84 -9.44
CA MET A 55 -6.72 1.56 -10.06
C MET A 55 -6.90 1.03 -11.49
N GLU A 56 -7.89 0.18 -11.72
CA GLU A 56 -8.20 -0.31 -13.06
C GLU A 56 -8.61 0.81 -14.01
N ARG A 57 -9.47 1.72 -13.53
CA ARG A 57 -9.90 2.87 -14.33
C ARG A 57 -8.73 3.78 -14.69
N ARG A 58 -7.79 3.92 -13.79
CA ARG A 58 -6.59 4.74 -14.00
C ARG A 58 -5.49 3.99 -14.73
N LYS A 59 -5.69 2.70 -14.99
CA LYS A 59 -4.71 1.81 -15.64
C LYS A 59 -3.38 1.79 -14.88
N VAL A 60 -3.47 1.68 -13.55
CA VAL A 60 -2.33 1.71 -12.65
C VAL A 60 -2.11 0.31 -12.07
N SER A 61 -0.86 -0.11 -12.05
CA SER A 61 -0.47 -1.37 -11.42
C SER A 61 0.76 -1.12 -10.55
N VAL A 62 0.60 -1.29 -9.24
CA VAL A 62 1.68 -1.19 -8.25
C VAL A 62 1.48 -2.29 -7.21
N SER A 63 2.53 -2.57 -6.45
CA SER A 63 2.45 -3.55 -5.36
C SER A 63 1.84 -2.89 -4.13
N VAL A 64 0.78 -3.51 -3.58
CA VAL A 64 0.10 -2.98 -2.39
C VAL A 64 0.00 -4.06 -1.33
N GLY A 65 0.54 -3.78 -0.16
CA GLY A 65 0.39 -4.62 1.01
C GLY A 65 -0.66 -4.05 1.94
N TYR A 66 -1.28 -4.92 2.76
CA TYR A 66 -2.34 -4.52 3.66
C TYR A 66 -2.04 -4.89 5.09
N GLN A 67 -2.38 -3.98 6.01
CA GLN A 67 -2.43 -4.26 7.44
C GLN A 67 -3.79 -3.78 7.92
N TRP A 68 -4.60 -4.68 8.43
CA TRP A 68 -5.92 -4.35 8.95
C TRP A 68 -6.06 -4.79 10.39
N ALA A 69 -6.77 -3.99 11.19
CA ALA A 69 -7.16 -4.36 12.54
C ALA A 69 -8.57 -3.81 12.81
N ALA A 70 -9.44 -4.62 13.41
CA ALA A 70 -10.79 -4.21 13.74
C ALA A 70 -10.80 -3.12 14.83
N GLU A 71 -9.88 -3.21 15.77
CA GLU A 71 -9.74 -2.24 16.86
C GLU A 71 -8.68 -1.21 16.52
N GLU A 72 -8.80 -0.04 17.14
CA GLU A 72 -7.79 1.01 16.95
C GLU A 72 -6.40 0.52 17.33
N ARG A 73 -5.45 0.82 16.49
CA ARG A 73 -4.04 0.47 16.68
C ARG A 73 -3.16 1.67 16.42
N ASP A 74 -1.95 1.60 16.90
CA ASP A 74 -0.93 2.58 16.57
C ASP A 74 -0.48 2.35 15.13
N ILE A 75 -0.77 3.32 14.26
CA ILE A 75 -0.42 3.25 12.85
C ILE A 75 1.08 3.12 12.65
N GLU A 76 1.87 3.83 13.46
CA GLU A 76 3.33 3.73 13.38
C GLU A 76 3.81 2.31 13.65
N GLU A 77 3.21 1.64 14.62
CA GLU A 77 3.55 0.25 14.92
C GLU A 77 3.14 -0.68 13.78
N MET A 78 1.96 -0.46 13.21
CA MET A 78 1.50 -1.24 12.06
C MET A 78 2.44 -1.09 10.88
N LEU A 79 2.89 0.13 10.61
CA LEU A 79 3.83 0.42 9.54
C LEU A 79 5.19 -0.22 9.79
N LYS A 80 5.66 -0.19 11.03
CA LYS A 80 6.93 -0.84 11.38
C LYS A 80 6.90 -2.33 11.10
N ARG A 81 5.78 -2.99 11.40
CA ARG A 81 5.62 -4.42 11.12
C ARG A 81 5.61 -4.71 9.64
N ALA A 82 4.88 -3.90 8.87
CA ALA A 82 4.82 -4.04 7.42
C ALA A 82 6.20 -3.78 6.80
N ASP A 83 6.85 -2.72 7.25
CA ASP A 83 8.18 -2.34 6.77
C ASP A 83 9.21 -3.41 7.11
N HIS A 84 9.15 -3.98 8.31
CA HIS A 84 10.04 -5.06 8.72
C HIS A 84 9.89 -6.28 7.82
N ARG A 85 8.67 -6.69 7.52
CA ARG A 85 8.42 -7.82 6.61
C ARG A 85 8.99 -7.54 5.23
N MET A 86 8.77 -6.37 4.70
CA MET A 86 9.30 -5.97 3.40
C MET A 86 10.82 -5.91 3.42
N TYR A 87 11.39 -5.38 4.50
CA TYR A 87 12.83 -5.32 4.67
C TYR A 87 13.45 -6.73 4.66
N GLU A 88 12.84 -7.66 5.39
CA GLU A 88 13.32 -9.04 5.42
C GLU A 88 13.24 -9.71 4.05
N GLU A 89 12.18 -9.49 3.31
CA GLU A 89 12.03 -10.01 1.96
C GLU A 89 13.05 -9.39 1.01
N LYS A 90 13.24 -8.08 1.07
CA LYS A 90 14.23 -7.39 0.26
C LYS A 90 15.64 -7.83 0.59
N LYS A 91 15.91 -8.07 1.87
CA LYS A 91 17.21 -8.55 2.31
C LYS A 91 17.52 -9.90 1.69
N LYS A 92 16.56 -10.81 1.67
CA LYS A 92 16.70 -12.11 1.00
C LYS A 92 16.95 -11.93 -0.49
N TYR A 93 16.25 -11.04 -1.11
CA TYR A 93 16.36 -10.74 -2.53
C TYR A 93 17.73 -10.15 -2.86
N HIS A 94 18.20 -9.19 -2.07
CA HIS A 94 19.50 -8.56 -2.28
C HIS A 94 20.65 -9.52 -2.08
N LEU A 95 20.53 -10.43 -1.12
CA LEU A 95 21.57 -11.46 -0.90
C LEU A 95 21.76 -12.39 -2.10
N THR A 96 20.74 -12.52 -2.93
CA THR A 96 20.83 -13.34 -4.14
C THR A 96 21.27 -12.53 -5.35
N GLN A 97 21.19 -11.21 -5.31
CA GLN A 97 21.55 -10.36 -6.43
C GLN A 97 22.93 -9.73 -6.32
N ASP A 98 23.38 -9.50 -5.12
CA ASP A 98 24.70 -8.95 -4.86
C ASP A 98 25.72 -10.09 -4.65
#